data_5f09b4ec56f7f11067a18d5778951315
#
_entry.id   5f09b4ec56f7f11067a18d5778951315
#
_cell.length_a   1.000
_cell.length_b   1.000
_cell.length_c   1.000
_cell.angle_alpha   90.00
_cell.angle_beta   90.00
_cell.angle_gamma   90.00
#
_symmetry.space_group_name_H-M   'P 1'
#
loop_
_entity.id
_entity.type
_entity.pdbx_description
1 polymer ?
#
loop_
_entity_poly.entity_id
_entity_poly.type
_entity_poly.pdbx_seq_one_letter_code
_entity_poly.pdbx_strand_id
1 'polypeptide(L)'
;MASKENPLVSVIVRTKDRPGLLKTALRSIAFQDYRPVEVILINDGGCDLDIKTVTTILNNCSLNYIRFGKSKGRAAAGNQGIFGAGGHFIGFLDDDDEFCPDHLSTLVACLEESQDRVAYADSELVLKEIDAETGTVEIKDRKVFSSYDFSYVDLMVANYIPLISLIFSGEVLKQSGGFDESFNLYEDWDLLLRIGENFPFRHIRKVTSIYNQWNKGSQIAQTAAADVINNAFVQIFSKHRHKITPEVILNLNRKQGALTKELKDMITKYISIETELNKRYAELRQKDAELEQKHAEIQQKDAELRQREIELHQKEAKLYQTASELAQKTTDVERLSSENMHLSHAMDQMQATLGWQILEKMRDIRDKMLPRETARGKIYQRIISRLKGRGREG
;
A
#
# COMPACT_ATOMS: atom_id res chain seq x y z
N MET A 1 12.20 37.13 28.29
CA MET A 1 11.35 36.42 27.35
C MET A 1 11.11 35.06 27.94
N ALA A 2 9.86 34.68 28.21
CA ALA A 2 9.56 33.32 28.67
C ALA A 2 10.02 32.36 27.59
N SER A 3 10.83 31.35 27.92
CA SER A 3 11.19 30.28 27.00
C SER A 3 9.88 29.61 26.56
N LYS A 4 9.58 29.65 25.27
CA LYS A 4 8.45 28.90 24.71
C LYS A 4 8.73 27.44 25.02
N GLU A 5 7.85 26.81 25.81
CA GLU A 5 7.98 25.36 26.05
C GLU A 5 7.80 24.62 24.76
N ASN A 6 8.67 23.64 24.52
CA ASN A 6 8.56 22.80 23.32
C ASN A 6 7.23 22.03 23.33
N PRO A 7 6.57 21.88 22.18
CA PRO A 7 5.37 21.05 22.04
C PRO A 7 5.64 19.57 22.40
N LEU A 8 4.70 18.94 23.09
CA LEU A 8 4.78 17.50 23.37
C LEU A 8 4.71 16.70 22.05
N VAL A 9 5.61 15.74 21.90
CA VAL A 9 5.60 14.76 20.81
C VAL A 9 5.19 13.40 21.35
N SER A 10 4.17 12.78 20.75
CA SER A 10 3.82 11.39 20.99
C SER A 10 4.49 10.50 19.96
N VAL A 11 5.26 9.51 20.41
CA VAL A 11 5.80 8.45 19.54
C VAL A 11 4.99 7.18 19.76
N ILE A 12 4.27 6.74 18.75
CA ILE A 12 3.49 5.51 18.77
C ILE A 12 4.39 4.35 18.36
N VAL A 13 4.57 3.39 19.26
CA VAL A 13 5.37 2.18 19.03
C VAL A 13 4.45 0.97 18.99
N ARG A 14 4.48 0.23 17.87
CA ARG A 14 3.72 -1.02 17.72
C ARG A 14 4.67 -2.20 17.85
N THR A 15 4.30 -3.21 18.63
CA THR A 15 5.11 -4.41 18.82
C THR A 15 4.27 -5.67 19.00
N LYS A 16 4.85 -6.80 18.59
CA LYS A 16 4.30 -8.13 18.86
C LYS A 16 5.43 -9.16 18.85
N ASP A 17 5.67 -9.82 20.00
CA ASP A 17 6.60 -10.96 20.16
C ASP A 17 8.05 -10.71 19.70
N ARG A 18 8.52 -9.44 19.68
CA ARG A 18 9.88 -9.04 19.26
C ARG A 18 10.60 -8.19 20.32
N PRO A 19 10.76 -8.66 21.56
CA PRO A 19 11.27 -7.83 22.67
C PRO A 19 12.74 -7.38 22.47
N GLY A 20 13.52 -8.10 21.68
CA GLY A 20 14.90 -7.72 21.36
C GLY A 20 14.96 -6.50 20.46
N LEU A 21 14.20 -6.50 19.36
CA LEU A 21 14.10 -5.37 18.43
C LEU A 21 13.47 -4.16 19.10
N LEU A 22 12.38 -4.36 19.83
CA LEU A 22 11.71 -3.30 20.59
C LEU A 22 12.68 -2.53 21.51
N LYS A 23 13.61 -3.21 22.18
CA LYS A 23 14.59 -2.53 23.04
C LYS A 23 15.47 -1.55 22.24
N THR A 24 15.83 -1.89 21.03
CA THR A 24 16.62 -1.02 20.14
C THR A 24 15.81 0.19 19.71
N ALA A 25 14.58 -0.03 19.27
CA ALA A 25 13.65 1.05 18.92
C ALA A 25 13.41 2.02 20.08
N LEU A 26 13.12 1.50 21.28
CA LEU A 26 12.91 2.33 22.47
C LEU A 26 14.16 3.12 22.89
N ARG A 27 15.36 2.54 22.76
CA ARG A 27 16.61 3.28 23.00
C ARG A 27 16.75 4.45 22.03
N SER A 28 16.42 4.28 20.76
CA SER A 28 16.50 5.35 19.77
C SER A 28 15.57 6.53 20.11
N ILE A 29 14.42 6.26 20.75
CA ILE A 29 13.54 7.31 21.28
C ILE A 29 14.15 7.95 22.53
N ALA A 30 14.70 7.17 23.44
CA ALA A 30 15.32 7.69 24.65
C ALA A 30 16.52 8.60 24.36
N PHE A 31 17.23 8.34 23.27
CA PHE A 31 18.39 9.13 22.80
C PHE A 31 18.06 10.34 21.95
N GLN A 32 16.77 10.63 21.72
CA GLN A 32 16.40 11.86 21.02
C GLN A 32 16.89 13.10 21.75
N ASP A 33 17.32 14.10 21.02
CA ASP A 33 17.74 15.41 21.55
C ASP A 33 16.56 16.36 21.84
N TYR A 34 15.34 15.93 21.48
CA TYR A 34 14.09 16.67 21.68
C TYR A 34 13.34 16.22 22.95
N ARG A 35 12.78 17.20 23.67
CA ARG A 35 11.86 16.97 24.80
C ARG A 35 10.80 18.09 24.85
N PRO A 36 9.57 17.84 25.36
CA PRO A 36 9.09 16.58 25.98
C PRO A 36 8.63 15.53 24.96
N VAL A 37 8.79 14.26 25.30
CA VAL A 37 8.36 13.10 24.50
C VAL A 37 7.54 12.14 25.37
N GLU A 38 6.40 11.69 24.86
CA GLU A 38 5.68 10.53 25.38
C GLU A 38 5.73 9.37 24.41
N VAL A 39 5.78 8.16 24.94
CA VAL A 39 5.76 6.92 24.16
C VAL A 39 4.43 6.21 24.41
N ILE A 40 3.68 5.96 23.34
CA ILE A 40 2.48 5.14 23.39
C ILE A 40 2.86 3.76 22.84
N LEU A 41 3.13 2.83 23.75
CA LEU A 41 3.57 1.47 23.39
C LEU A 41 2.38 0.53 23.30
N ILE A 42 2.11 0.02 22.10
CA ILE A 42 1.02 -0.92 21.83
C ILE A 42 1.59 -2.32 21.62
N ASN A 43 1.28 -3.24 22.53
CA ASN A 43 1.54 -4.67 22.36
C ASN A 43 0.31 -5.32 21.72
N ASP A 44 0.39 -5.65 20.46
CA ASP A 44 -0.71 -6.24 19.67
C ASP A 44 -0.90 -7.73 19.96
N GLY A 45 -1.24 -8.05 21.19
CA GLY A 45 -1.57 -9.42 21.61
C GLY A 45 -0.38 -10.38 21.69
N GLY A 46 0.84 -9.84 21.77
CA GLY A 46 2.05 -10.61 22.00
C GLY A 46 2.26 -10.97 23.48
N CYS A 47 3.39 -11.64 23.77
CA CYS A 47 3.82 -11.98 25.12
C CYS A 47 3.94 -10.74 26.00
N ASP A 48 3.83 -10.93 27.32
CA ASP A 48 3.97 -9.83 28.28
C ASP A 48 5.36 -9.22 28.20
N LEU A 49 5.41 -7.89 28.22
CA LEU A 49 6.65 -7.14 28.28
C LEU A 49 7.08 -6.88 29.72
N ASP A 50 8.37 -6.92 29.97
CA ASP A 50 8.93 -6.43 31.22
C ASP A 50 8.91 -4.90 31.25
N ILE A 51 7.81 -4.36 31.80
CA ILE A 51 7.58 -2.92 31.86
C ILE A 51 8.63 -2.19 32.67
N LYS A 52 9.25 -2.84 33.67
CA LYS A 52 10.37 -2.23 34.42
C LYS A 52 11.56 -1.97 33.49
N THR A 53 11.92 -2.93 32.67
CA THR A 53 12.98 -2.75 31.66
C THR A 53 12.59 -1.67 30.65
N VAL A 54 11.34 -1.65 30.15
CA VAL A 54 10.84 -0.62 29.21
C VAL A 54 10.95 0.77 29.83
N THR A 55 10.46 0.95 31.05
CA THR A 55 10.52 2.23 31.77
C THR A 55 11.96 2.67 32.05
N THR A 56 12.83 1.73 32.38
CA THR A 56 14.27 2.02 32.57
C THR A 56 14.93 2.52 31.29
N ILE A 57 14.59 1.94 30.12
CA ILE A 57 15.09 2.41 28.84
C ILE A 57 14.58 3.82 28.53
N LEU A 58 13.28 4.07 28.77
CA LEU A 58 12.60 5.33 28.49
C LEU A 58 12.69 6.33 29.66
N ASN A 59 13.76 6.34 30.41
CA ASN A 59 13.93 7.05 31.69
C ASN A 59 13.58 8.55 31.67
N ASN A 60 13.61 9.18 30.50
CA ASN A 60 13.32 10.61 30.29
C ASN A 60 12.12 10.86 29.34
N CYS A 61 11.28 9.85 29.12
CA CYS A 61 10.04 9.92 28.38
C CYS A 61 8.89 9.41 29.24
N SER A 62 7.70 9.97 29.09
CA SER A 62 6.51 9.35 29.67
C SER A 62 6.09 8.12 28.86
N LEU A 63 5.58 7.10 29.54
CA LEU A 63 5.14 5.85 28.92
C LEU A 63 3.65 5.63 29.16
N ASN A 64 2.91 5.43 28.08
CA ASN A 64 1.56 4.88 28.09
C ASN A 64 1.60 3.49 27.43
N TYR A 65 1.47 2.43 28.22
CA TYR A 65 1.53 1.05 27.73
C TYR A 65 0.11 0.46 27.62
N ILE A 66 -0.21 -0.03 26.43
CA ILE A 66 -1.48 -0.66 26.12
C ILE A 66 -1.23 -2.04 25.53
N ARG A 67 -1.87 -3.07 26.08
CA ARG A 67 -1.78 -4.44 25.58
C ARG A 67 -3.14 -4.95 25.13
N PHE A 68 -3.19 -5.51 23.94
CA PHE A 68 -4.38 -6.24 23.49
C PHE A 68 -4.36 -7.68 24.00
N GLY A 69 -5.52 -8.21 24.37
CA GLY A 69 -5.65 -9.61 24.79
C GLY A 69 -5.44 -10.61 23.64
N LYS A 70 -5.62 -10.16 22.40
CA LYS A 70 -5.33 -10.87 21.16
C LYS A 70 -4.94 -9.85 20.07
N SER A 71 -4.16 -10.30 19.08
CA SER A 71 -3.77 -9.44 17.96
C SER A 71 -5.01 -8.93 17.22
N LYS A 72 -5.00 -7.63 16.96
CA LYS A 72 -6.01 -6.92 16.16
C LYS A 72 -5.45 -6.38 14.85
N GLY A 73 -4.14 -6.47 14.66
CA GLY A 73 -3.43 -6.01 13.49
C GLY A 73 -2.84 -4.60 13.64
N ARG A 74 -1.95 -4.26 12.70
CA ARG A 74 -1.14 -3.03 12.72
C ARG A 74 -1.99 -1.75 12.68
N ALA A 75 -3.04 -1.74 11.87
CA ALA A 75 -3.96 -0.60 11.76
C ALA A 75 -4.67 -0.33 13.09
N ALA A 76 -5.26 -1.36 13.71
CA ALA A 76 -5.94 -1.23 15.00
C ALA A 76 -4.96 -0.83 16.12
N ALA A 77 -3.74 -1.38 16.12
CA ALA A 77 -2.70 -0.98 17.05
C ALA A 77 -2.30 0.50 16.87
N GLY A 78 -2.12 0.93 15.62
CA GLY A 78 -1.86 2.33 15.29
C GLY A 78 -2.98 3.26 15.74
N ASN A 79 -4.24 2.90 15.50
CA ASN A 79 -5.42 3.67 15.93
C ASN A 79 -5.51 3.82 17.45
N GLN A 80 -5.23 2.73 18.16
CA GLN A 80 -5.19 2.80 19.62
C GLN A 80 -4.07 3.73 20.10
N GLY A 81 -2.94 3.75 19.39
CA GLY A 81 -1.86 4.70 19.65
C GLY A 81 -2.29 6.15 19.40
N ILE A 82 -2.93 6.43 18.26
CA ILE A 82 -3.46 7.77 17.91
C ILE A 82 -4.48 8.24 18.96
N PHE A 83 -5.35 7.35 19.40
CA PHE A 83 -6.34 7.65 20.43
C PHE A 83 -5.70 7.99 21.78
N GLY A 84 -4.63 7.27 22.15
CA GLY A 84 -3.89 7.48 23.40
C GLY A 84 -2.91 8.66 23.38
N ALA A 85 -2.65 9.25 22.20
CA ALA A 85 -1.67 10.32 22.03
C ALA A 85 -2.22 11.67 22.53
N GLY A 86 -1.46 12.31 23.43
CA GLY A 86 -1.70 13.65 23.94
C GLY A 86 -0.84 14.73 23.31
N GLY A 87 0.15 14.34 22.50
CA GLY A 87 1.10 15.25 21.88
C GLY A 87 0.49 16.17 20.83
N HIS A 88 1.10 17.34 20.70
CA HIS A 88 0.81 18.27 19.60
C HIS A 88 1.22 17.68 18.28
N PHE A 89 2.32 16.95 18.28
CA PHE A 89 2.82 16.19 17.14
C PHE A 89 2.81 14.69 17.46
N ILE A 90 2.62 13.87 16.43
CA ILE A 90 2.56 12.41 16.53
C ILE A 90 3.48 11.81 15.45
N GLY A 91 4.40 10.95 15.89
CA GLY A 91 5.23 10.12 15.04
C GLY A 91 4.98 8.64 15.31
N PHE A 92 5.46 7.79 14.39
CA PHE A 92 5.38 6.34 14.48
C PHE A 92 6.77 5.73 14.41
N LEU A 93 6.98 4.68 15.20
CA LEU A 93 8.19 3.87 15.13
C LEU A 93 7.79 2.40 15.28
N ASP A 94 8.05 1.59 14.26
CA ASP A 94 7.87 0.15 14.37
C ASP A 94 9.03 -0.45 15.22
N ASP A 95 8.78 -1.57 15.87
CA ASP A 95 9.70 -2.15 16.85
C ASP A 95 10.99 -2.71 16.24
N ASP A 96 11.12 -2.76 14.91
CA ASP A 96 12.29 -3.18 14.15
C ASP A 96 13.09 -2.04 13.53
N ASP A 97 12.66 -0.78 13.72
CA ASP A 97 13.26 0.42 13.15
C ASP A 97 13.89 1.34 14.22
N GLU A 98 14.59 2.38 13.80
CA GLU A 98 15.33 3.27 14.69
C GLU A 98 15.25 4.73 14.24
N PHE A 99 15.15 5.67 15.18
CA PHE A 99 15.38 7.09 14.95
C PHE A 99 16.83 7.46 15.10
N CYS A 100 17.33 8.37 14.26
CA CYS A 100 18.56 9.09 14.55
C CYS A 100 18.35 10.08 15.71
N PRO A 101 19.38 10.49 16.45
CA PRO A 101 19.23 11.31 17.65
C PRO A 101 18.47 12.64 17.45
N ASP A 102 18.52 13.19 16.27
CA ASP A 102 17.94 14.48 15.89
C ASP A 102 16.68 14.38 15.05
N HIS A 103 16.04 13.21 15.00
CA HIS A 103 14.84 12.99 14.20
C HIS A 103 13.69 13.90 14.62
N LEU A 104 13.34 13.87 15.92
CA LEU A 104 12.21 14.64 16.42
C LEU A 104 12.49 16.14 16.36
N SER A 105 13.67 16.60 16.76
CA SER A 105 14.01 18.02 16.72
C SER A 105 14.00 18.58 15.31
N THR A 106 14.53 17.83 14.34
CA THR A 106 14.55 18.22 12.92
C THR A 106 13.13 18.40 12.38
N LEU A 107 12.24 17.44 12.62
CA LEU A 107 10.89 17.46 12.08
C LEU A 107 9.99 18.49 12.80
N VAL A 108 10.11 18.59 14.13
CA VAL A 108 9.33 19.57 14.91
C VAL A 108 9.72 20.99 14.52
N ALA A 109 11.02 21.29 14.44
CA ALA A 109 11.49 22.62 14.04
C ALA A 109 10.91 23.04 12.70
N CYS A 110 10.91 22.12 11.74
CA CYS A 110 10.33 22.34 10.41
C CYS A 110 8.83 22.70 10.47
N LEU A 111 8.05 21.98 11.27
CA LEU A 111 6.61 22.24 11.40
C LEU A 111 6.30 23.49 12.22
N GLU A 112 7.15 23.84 13.18
CA GLU A 112 6.99 25.09 13.96
C GLU A 112 7.38 26.34 13.14
N GLU A 113 8.30 26.21 12.19
CA GLU A 113 8.72 27.29 11.29
C GLU A 113 7.78 27.47 10.09
N SER A 114 6.93 26.51 9.82
CA SER A 114 6.00 26.52 8.68
C SER A 114 4.54 26.44 9.13
N GLN A 115 3.62 26.55 8.17
CA GLN A 115 2.20 26.26 8.40
C GLN A 115 1.84 24.83 7.99
N ASP A 116 2.83 24.03 7.62
CA ASP A 116 2.62 22.64 7.22
C ASP A 116 2.12 21.79 8.40
N ARG A 117 1.37 20.76 8.09
CA ARG A 117 0.76 19.89 9.09
C ARG A 117 1.41 18.52 9.18
N VAL A 118 2.24 18.21 8.19
CA VAL A 118 2.98 16.95 8.07
C VAL A 118 4.37 17.26 7.56
N ALA A 119 5.38 16.71 8.18
CA ALA A 119 6.75 16.74 7.70
C ALA A 119 7.34 15.34 7.65
N TYR A 120 8.26 15.12 6.73
CA TYR A 120 9.06 13.90 6.66
C TYR A 120 10.49 14.20 6.28
N ALA A 121 11.37 13.32 6.71
CA ALA A 121 12.78 13.39 6.36
C ALA A 121 13.22 12.10 5.65
N ASP A 122 14.44 12.10 5.11
CA ASP A 122 14.98 10.90 4.49
C ASP A 122 15.19 9.80 5.53
N SER A 123 15.04 8.55 5.09
CA SER A 123 15.40 7.37 5.87
C SER A 123 16.56 6.62 5.23
N GLU A 124 17.43 6.06 6.04
CA GLU A 124 18.43 5.09 5.58
C GLU A 124 17.80 3.70 5.58
N LEU A 125 17.76 3.04 4.44
CA LEU A 125 17.45 1.62 4.34
C LEU A 125 18.68 0.81 4.68
N VAL A 126 18.59 0.00 5.71
CA VAL A 126 19.66 -0.90 6.16
C VAL A 126 19.21 -2.35 5.97
N LEU A 127 19.89 -3.06 5.07
CA LEU A 127 19.66 -4.48 4.87
C LEU A 127 20.46 -5.27 5.90
N LYS A 128 19.74 -5.94 6.81
CA LYS A 128 20.30 -6.77 7.87
C LYS A 128 20.06 -8.26 7.60
N GLU A 129 21.05 -9.05 7.85
CA GLU A 129 20.96 -10.52 7.79
C GLU A 129 21.27 -11.12 9.15
N ILE A 130 20.44 -12.08 9.57
CA ILE A 130 20.71 -12.88 10.76
C ILE A 130 21.37 -14.17 10.29
N ASP A 131 22.59 -14.38 10.72
CA ASP A 131 23.28 -15.65 10.53
C ASP A 131 22.54 -16.76 11.30
N ALA A 132 22.18 -17.83 10.60
CA ALA A 132 21.35 -18.88 11.16
C ALA A 132 22.07 -19.77 12.19
N GLU A 133 23.41 -19.81 12.15
CA GLU A 133 24.23 -20.65 13.02
C GLU A 133 24.66 -19.90 14.28
N THR A 134 25.06 -18.65 14.10
CA THR A 134 25.63 -17.84 15.19
C THR A 134 24.62 -16.88 15.83
N GLY A 135 23.52 -16.58 15.13
CA GLY A 135 22.55 -15.57 15.55
C GLY A 135 23.08 -14.13 15.44
N THR A 136 24.25 -13.94 14.84
CA THR A 136 24.84 -12.60 14.68
C THR A 136 24.12 -11.83 13.57
N VAL A 137 24.02 -10.51 13.77
CA VAL A 137 23.42 -9.60 12.78
C VAL A 137 24.52 -9.00 11.94
N GLU A 138 24.45 -9.20 10.64
CA GLU A 138 25.35 -8.61 9.66
C GLU A 138 24.61 -7.57 8.81
N ILE A 139 25.23 -6.42 8.58
CA ILE A 139 24.72 -5.40 7.69
C ILE A 139 25.24 -5.68 6.28
N LYS A 140 24.34 -5.96 5.35
CA LYS A 140 24.69 -6.28 3.96
C LYS A 140 24.70 -5.08 3.04
N ASP A 141 23.85 -4.08 3.31
CA ASP A 141 23.75 -2.88 2.47
C ASP A 141 23.17 -1.71 3.25
N ARG A 142 23.54 -0.49 2.86
CA ARG A 142 22.98 0.77 3.37
C ARG A 142 22.78 1.74 2.23
N LYS A 143 21.61 2.36 2.16
CA LYS A 143 21.34 3.39 1.18
C LYS A 143 20.19 4.28 1.62
N VAL A 144 20.14 5.50 1.10
CA VAL A 144 18.96 6.35 1.29
C VAL A 144 17.76 5.67 0.63
N PHE A 145 16.67 5.48 1.40
CA PHE A 145 15.45 4.84 0.92
C PHE A 145 14.81 5.63 -0.20
N SER A 146 14.54 6.90 0.05
CA SER A 146 14.06 7.85 -0.95
C SER A 146 14.41 9.28 -0.48
N SER A 147 14.66 10.19 -1.40
CA SER A 147 14.90 11.60 -1.13
C SER A 147 14.22 12.44 -2.20
N TYR A 148 12.90 12.46 -2.19
CA TYR A 148 12.06 13.18 -3.14
C TYR A 148 11.14 14.14 -2.41
N ASP A 149 10.94 15.32 -2.98
CA ASP A 149 9.95 16.26 -2.49
C ASP A 149 8.54 15.68 -2.65
N PHE A 150 7.63 16.10 -1.79
CA PHE A 150 6.27 15.58 -1.79
C PHE A 150 5.56 15.84 -3.12
N SER A 151 5.01 14.77 -3.66
CA SER A 151 4.13 14.79 -4.81
C SER A 151 2.96 13.84 -4.54
N TYR A 152 1.76 14.39 -4.44
CA TYR A 152 0.57 13.57 -4.26
C TYR A 152 0.37 12.55 -5.40
N VAL A 153 0.71 12.99 -6.63
CA VAL A 153 0.65 12.13 -7.81
C VAL A 153 1.62 10.96 -7.69
N ASP A 154 2.84 11.21 -7.20
CA ASP A 154 3.83 10.16 -6.98
C ASP A 154 3.40 9.24 -5.85
N LEU A 155 2.80 9.79 -4.78
CA LEU A 155 2.25 9.02 -3.68
C LEU A 155 1.06 8.16 -4.13
N MET A 156 0.21 8.65 -5.04
CA MET A 156 -0.84 7.83 -5.67
C MET A 156 -0.28 6.62 -6.40
N VAL A 157 0.95 6.69 -6.79
CA VAL A 157 1.62 5.69 -7.58
C VAL A 157 2.35 4.68 -6.69
N ALA A 158 3.01 5.07 -5.59
CA ALA A 158 3.67 4.24 -4.61
C ALA A 158 3.86 4.92 -3.28
N ASN A 159 3.84 4.14 -2.22
CA ASN A 159 4.29 4.59 -0.93
C ASN A 159 5.82 4.73 -0.93
N TYR A 160 6.32 5.94 -1.23
CA TYR A 160 7.74 6.25 -1.18
C TYR A 160 8.16 6.94 0.12
N ILE A 161 7.24 7.15 1.04
CA ILE A 161 7.49 7.82 2.33
C ILE A 161 7.27 6.79 3.44
N PRO A 162 8.32 6.26 4.05
CA PRO A 162 8.19 5.34 5.16
C PRO A 162 7.50 6.01 6.35
N LEU A 163 6.58 5.31 7.01
CA LEU A 163 5.83 5.86 8.14
C LEU A 163 6.75 6.38 9.26
N ILE A 164 7.88 5.73 9.48
CA ILE A 164 8.89 6.11 10.47
C ILE A 164 9.57 7.45 10.19
N SER A 165 9.52 7.92 8.94
CA SER A 165 10.16 9.19 8.54
C SER A 165 9.29 10.41 8.83
N LEU A 166 8.04 10.21 9.23
CA LEU A 166 7.00 11.22 9.30
C LEU A 166 6.71 11.69 10.72
N ILE A 167 6.38 12.98 10.82
CA ILE A 167 5.67 13.52 11.97
C ILE A 167 4.43 14.27 11.50
N PHE A 168 3.33 14.10 12.21
CA PHE A 168 2.03 14.68 11.90
C PHE A 168 1.63 15.67 12.98
N SER A 169 0.94 16.74 12.63
CA SER A 169 0.09 17.44 13.59
C SER A 169 -0.95 16.45 14.12
N GLY A 170 -1.08 16.36 15.45
CA GLY A 170 -2.04 15.47 16.10
C GLY A 170 -3.49 15.75 15.68
N GLU A 171 -3.79 17.00 15.33
CA GLU A 171 -5.09 17.43 14.82
C GLU A 171 -5.40 16.77 13.48
N VAL A 172 -4.47 16.86 12.52
CA VAL A 172 -4.65 16.28 11.18
C VAL A 172 -4.80 14.77 11.23
N LEU A 173 -3.99 14.12 12.04
CA LEU A 173 -4.05 12.66 12.18
C LEU A 173 -5.39 12.20 12.78
N LYS A 174 -5.89 12.92 13.79
CA LYS A 174 -7.21 12.65 14.39
C LYS A 174 -8.36 12.94 13.41
N GLN A 175 -8.29 14.04 12.67
CA GLN A 175 -9.30 14.40 11.67
C GLN A 175 -9.33 13.42 10.48
N SER A 176 -8.19 12.81 10.14
CA SER A 176 -8.13 11.80 9.07
C SER A 176 -8.86 10.50 9.42
N GLY A 177 -9.28 10.32 10.68
CA GLY A 177 -9.90 9.09 11.18
C GLY A 177 -8.92 7.95 11.45
N GLY A 178 -7.60 8.20 11.41
CA GLY A 178 -6.58 7.19 11.63
C GLY A 178 -6.43 6.19 10.48
N PHE A 179 -5.92 5.02 10.79
CA PHE A 179 -5.75 3.91 9.83
C PHE A 179 -7.08 3.23 9.53
N ASP A 180 -7.28 2.81 8.30
CA ASP A 180 -8.40 1.95 7.93
C ASP A 180 -8.09 0.48 8.31
N GLU A 181 -8.81 -0.05 9.29
CA GLU A 181 -8.59 -1.39 9.84
C GLU A 181 -8.98 -2.52 8.88
N SER A 182 -9.58 -2.20 7.75
CA SER A 182 -9.84 -3.19 6.71
C SER A 182 -8.58 -3.58 5.93
N PHE A 183 -7.50 -2.78 6.03
CA PHE A 183 -6.22 -3.06 5.41
C PHE A 183 -5.33 -3.94 6.27
N ASN A 184 -4.90 -5.08 5.74
CA ASN A 184 -3.88 -5.92 6.36
C ASN A 184 -2.46 -5.55 5.94
N LEU A 185 -2.32 -4.87 4.80
CA LEU A 185 -1.09 -4.31 4.25
C LEU A 185 -1.39 -2.94 3.67
N TYR A 186 -0.38 -2.05 3.68
CA TYR A 186 -0.46 -0.70 3.11
C TYR A 186 -1.50 0.20 3.82
N GLU A 187 -1.80 -0.09 5.09
CA GLU A 187 -2.63 0.77 5.94
C GLU A 187 -2.05 2.17 6.08
N ASP A 188 -0.72 2.25 6.10
CA ASP A 188 0.06 3.48 6.11
C ASP A 188 -0.11 4.26 4.80
N TRP A 189 -0.02 3.58 3.68
CA TRP A 189 -0.19 4.20 2.37
C TRP A 189 -1.60 4.79 2.18
N ASP A 190 -2.64 4.05 2.59
CA ASP A 190 -4.01 4.58 2.59
C ASP A 190 -4.13 5.85 3.44
N LEU A 191 -3.55 5.83 4.65
CA LEU A 191 -3.54 6.99 5.53
C LEU A 191 -2.85 8.21 4.89
N LEU A 192 -1.66 7.99 4.31
CA LEU A 192 -0.90 9.05 3.66
C LEU A 192 -1.64 9.63 2.45
N LEU A 193 -2.33 8.80 1.66
CA LEU A 193 -3.17 9.25 0.55
C LEU A 193 -4.33 10.12 1.03
N ARG A 194 -5.01 9.74 2.11
CA ARG A 194 -6.13 10.53 2.66
C ARG A 194 -5.68 11.87 3.23
N ILE A 195 -4.54 11.90 3.90
CA ILE A 195 -3.98 13.14 4.46
C ILE A 195 -3.39 14.01 3.34
N GLY A 196 -2.60 13.42 2.45
CA GLY A 196 -1.88 14.13 1.41
C GLY A 196 -2.77 14.79 0.35
N GLU A 197 -4.04 14.38 0.28
CA GLU A 197 -5.04 15.04 -0.57
C GLU A 197 -5.26 16.51 -0.17
N ASN A 198 -5.26 16.80 1.12
CA ASN A 198 -5.60 18.12 1.65
C ASN A 198 -4.40 18.85 2.27
N PHE A 199 -3.38 18.11 2.65
CA PHE A 199 -2.21 18.65 3.34
C PHE A 199 -0.95 18.16 2.62
N PRO A 200 -0.21 19.05 1.92
CA PRO A 200 1.09 18.68 1.38
C PRO A 200 2.07 18.37 2.52
N PHE A 201 2.98 17.43 2.27
CA PHE A 201 3.98 17.05 3.25
C PHE A 201 5.28 17.82 2.99
N ARG A 202 5.84 18.42 4.04
CA ARG A 202 7.11 19.10 3.95
C ARG A 202 8.25 18.10 3.98
N HIS A 203 9.07 18.08 2.96
CA HIS A 203 10.25 17.22 2.88
C HIS A 203 11.50 17.90 3.44
N ILE A 204 12.27 17.17 4.22
CA ILE A 204 13.57 17.57 4.76
C ILE A 204 14.62 16.60 4.22
N ARG A 205 15.54 17.11 3.39
CA ARG A 205 16.60 16.32 2.77
C ARG A 205 17.73 16.02 3.76
N LYS A 206 17.43 15.21 4.76
CA LYS A 206 18.35 14.80 5.81
C LYS A 206 17.93 13.41 6.28
N VAL A 207 18.87 12.49 6.37
CA VAL A 207 18.61 11.17 6.96
C VAL A 207 18.46 11.33 8.46
N THR A 208 17.27 11.00 8.97
CA THR A 208 16.94 11.10 10.40
C THR A 208 16.34 9.82 10.99
N SER A 209 16.12 8.80 10.17
CA SER A 209 15.59 7.52 10.61
C SER A 209 16.26 6.35 9.87
N ILE A 210 16.22 5.19 10.46
CA ILE A 210 16.80 3.94 9.93
C ILE A 210 15.68 2.95 9.75
N TYR A 211 15.41 2.61 8.50
CA TYR A 211 14.44 1.61 8.09
C TYR A 211 15.15 0.26 7.91
N ASN A 212 14.99 -0.62 8.87
CA ASN A 212 15.67 -1.90 8.88
C ASN A 212 14.94 -2.95 8.07
N GLN A 213 15.63 -3.55 7.12
CA GLN A 213 15.13 -4.65 6.30
C GLN A 213 15.88 -5.95 6.65
N TRP A 214 15.14 -6.98 7.05
CA TRP A 214 15.69 -8.25 7.49
C TRP A 214 15.52 -9.33 6.43
N ASN A 215 16.53 -10.18 6.23
CA ASN A 215 16.47 -11.28 5.25
C ASN A 215 15.51 -12.42 5.64
N LYS A 216 15.14 -12.52 6.90
CA LYS A 216 14.20 -13.54 7.41
C LYS A 216 13.06 -12.89 8.20
N GLY A 217 11.89 -12.84 7.58
CA GLY A 217 10.60 -12.89 8.26
C GLY A 217 10.15 -11.70 9.11
N SER A 218 10.83 -10.56 9.13
CA SER A 218 10.39 -9.43 9.95
C SER A 218 9.39 -8.52 9.24
N GLN A 219 9.45 -8.42 7.93
CA GLN A 219 8.54 -7.56 7.17
C GLN A 219 7.41 -8.38 6.54
N ILE A 220 6.18 -8.05 6.92
CA ILE A 220 4.97 -8.74 6.45
C ILE A 220 4.87 -8.67 4.92
N ALA A 221 5.21 -7.54 4.31
CA ALA A 221 5.15 -7.37 2.86
C ALA A 221 6.15 -8.25 2.09
N GLN A 222 7.27 -8.64 2.70
CA GLN A 222 8.26 -9.52 2.05
C GLN A 222 7.94 -11.01 2.18
N THR A 223 7.22 -11.37 3.23
CA THR A 223 6.83 -12.76 3.53
C THR A 223 5.41 -13.08 3.06
N ALA A 224 4.63 -12.05 2.73
CA ALA A 224 3.27 -12.24 2.24
C ALA A 224 3.27 -12.94 0.88
N ALA A 225 2.34 -13.87 0.71
CA ALA A 225 2.11 -14.49 -0.58
C ALA A 225 1.76 -13.40 -1.63
N ALA A 226 2.16 -13.62 -2.88
CA ALA A 226 1.91 -12.69 -3.98
C ALA A 226 0.44 -12.27 -4.08
N ASP A 227 -0.46 -13.17 -3.74
CA ASP A 227 -1.89 -12.93 -3.70
C ASP A 227 -2.31 -11.87 -2.68
N VAL A 228 -1.69 -11.92 -1.50
CA VAL A 228 -1.98 -10.95 -0.42
C VAL A 228 -1.50 -9.56 -0.83
N ILE A 229 -0.32 -9.49 -1.44
CA ILE A 229 0.23 -8.24 -1.96
C ILE A 229 -0.65 -7.68 -3.08
N ASN A 230 -1.02 -8.51 -4.06
CA ASN A 230 -1.87 -8.10 -5.18
C ASN A 230 -3.25 -7.63 -4.70
N ASN A 231 -3.85 -8.34 -3.74
CA ASN A 231 -5.14 -7.94 -3.17
C ASN A 231 -5.04 -6.62 -2.41
N ALA A 232 -3.95 -6.38 -1.69
CA ALA A 232 -3.72 -5.10 -1.01
C ALA A 232 -3.56 -3.95 -2.02
N PHE A 233 -2.85 -4.15 -3.13
CA PHE A 233 -2.82 -3.19 -4.23
C PHE A 233 -4.20 -2.93 -4.83
N VAL A 234 -4.96 -4.00 -5.12
CA VAL A 234 -6.34 -3.86 -5.62
C VAL A 234 -7.20 -3.06 -4.64
N GLN A 235 -7.07 -3.31 -3.35
CA GLN A 235 -7.83 -2.62 -2.30
C GLN A 235 -7.49 -1.12 -2.27
N ILE A 236 -6.21 -0.74 -2.24
CA ILE A 236 -5.75 0.66 -2.27
C ILE A 236 -6.34 1.39 -3.47
N PHE A 237 -6.13 0.85 -4.67
CA PHE A 237 -6.53 1.57 -5.88
C PHE A 237 -8.05 1.54 -6.11
N SER A 238 -8.75 0.51 -5.67
CA SER A 238 -10.20 0.51 -5.69
C SER A 238 -10.78 1.61 -4.81
N LYS A 239 -10.21 1.81 -3.62
CA LYS A 239 -10.62 2.86 -2.69
C LYS A 239 -10.34 4.25 -3.26
N HIS A 240 -9.16 4.45 -3.84
CA HIS A 240 -8.70 5.74 -4.34
C HIS A 240 -8.88 5.94 -5.86
N ARG A 241 -9.60 5.03 -6.56
CA ARG A 241 -9.77 5.06 -8.03
C ARG A 241 -10.28 6.40 -8.58
N HIS A 242 -11.10 7.10 -7.81
CA HIS A 242 -11.68 8.39 -8.20
C HIS A 242 -10.63 9.52 -8.26
N LYS A 243 -9.44 9.28 -7.76
CA LYS A 243 -8.28 10.19 -7.81
C LYS A 243 -7.32 9.87 -8.96
N ILE A 244 -7.53 8.78 -9.67
CA ILE A 244 -6.71 8.40 -10.82
C ILE A 244 -7.16 9.23 -12.02
N THR A 245 -6.62 10.44 -12.11
CA THR A 245 -6.91 11.36 -13.21
C THR A 245 -6.05 11.05 -14.44
N PRO A 246 -6.43 11.53 -15.63
CA PRO A 246 -5.56 11.49 -16.81
C PRO A 246 -4.17 12.09 -16.54
N GLU A 247 -4.07 13.05 -15.63
CA GLU A 247 -2.82 13.68 -15.24
C GLU A 247 -1.93 12.72 -14.43
N VAL A 248 -2.50 11.93 -13.52
CA VAL A 248 -1.80 10.83 -12.84
C VAL A 248 -1.23 9.86 -13.87
N ILE A 249 -2.04 9.44 -14.83
CA ILE A 249 -1.64 8.53 -15.91
C ILE A 249 -0.56 9.16 -16.80
N LEU A 250 -0.69 10.43 -17.15
CA LEU A 250 0.29 11.16 -17.97
C LEU A 250 1.61 11.37 -17.24
N ASN A 251 1.57 11.65 -15.94
CA ASN A 251 2.78 11.80 -15.13
C ASN A 251 3.54 10.48 -14.99
N LEU A 252 2.80 9.37 -14.86
CA LEU A 252 3.34 8.02 -14.98
C LEU A 252 4.14 7.84 -16.27
N ASN A 253 3.59 8.33 -17.37
CA ASN A 253 4.21 8.22 -18.69
C ASN A 253 5.45 9.11 -18.88
N ARG A 254 5.54 10.23 -18.15
CA ARG A 254 6.66 11.19 -18.30
C ARG A 254 7.94 10.74 -17.61
N LYS A 255 7.83 9.95 -16.55
CA LYS A 255 8.97 9.58 -15.68
C LYS A 255 9.80 8.40 -16.19
N GLN A 256 9.43 7.82 -17.32
CA GLN A 256 10.06 6.56 -17.74
C GLN A 256 10.75 6.58 -19.11
N GLY A 257 12.05 6.29 -19.14
CA GLY A 257 12.84 6.02 -20.34
C GLY A 257 12.51 4.66 -21.01
N ALA A 258 13.47 3.82 -21.29
CA ALA A 258 13.33 2.61 -22.12
C ALA A 258 12.25 1.58 -21.69
N LEU A 259 11.97 1.41 -20.37
CA LEU A 259 10.90 0.51 -19.88
C LEU A 259 9.49 1.01 -20.23
N THR A 260 9.36 2.30 -20.50
CA THR A 260 8.07 2.93 -20.80
C THR A 260 7.49 2.45 -22.14
N LYS A 261 8.30 1.96 -23.05
CA LYS A 261 7.81 1.51 -24.37
C LYS A 261 7.00 0.22 -24.26
N GLU A 262 7.50 -0.78 -23.55
CA GLU A 262 6.74 -2.02 -23.30
C GLU A 262 5.47 -1.78 -22.49
N LEU A 263 5.56 -0.88 -21.50
CA LEU A 263 4.41 -0.54 -20.65
C LEU A 263 3.37 0.28 -21.43
N LYS A 264 3.80 1.24 -22.25
CA LYS A 264 2.93 1.99 -23.18
C LYS A 264 2.24 1.07 -24.17
N ASP A 265 2.98 0.14 -24.73
CA ASP A 265 2.43 -0.85 -25.66
C ASP A 265 1.41 -1.74 -24.93
N MET A 266 1.67 -2.09 -23.69
CA MET A 266 0.76 -2.87 -22.85
C MET A 266 -0.50 -2.08 -22.48
N ILE A 267 -0.38 -0.81 -22.06
CA ILE A 267 -1.51 0.08 -21.75
C ILE A 267 -2.33 0.37 -23.02
N THR A 268 -1.68 0.63 -24.13
CA THR A 268 -2.36 0.89 -25.42
C THR A 268 -3.13 -0.35 -25.89
N LYS A 269 -2.52 -1.53 -25.78
CA LYS A 269 -3.22 -2.79 -26.05
C LYS A 269 -4.36 -3.07 -25.10
N TYR A 270 -4.18 -2.69 -23.84
CA TYR A 270 -5.21 -2.83 -22.81
C TYR A 270 -6.43 -1.95 -23.13
N ILE A 271 -6.19 -0.66 -23.45
CA ILE A 271 -7.25 0.28 -23.87
C ILE A 271 -7.94 -0.23 -25.15
N SER A 272 -7.17 -0.80 -26.08
CA SER A 272 -7.71 -1.42 -27.28
C SER A 272 -8.58 -2.63 -26.99
N ILE A 273 -8.17 -3.48 -26.04
CA ILE A 273 -8.94 -4.65 -25.60
C ILE A 273 -10.22 -4.22 -24.88
N GLU A 274 -10.15 -3.20 -24.04
CA GLU A 274 -11.30 -2.64 -23.34
C GLU A 274 -12.31 -2.01 -24.33
N THR A 275 -11.80 -1.31 -25.33
CA THR A 275 -12.62 -0.73 -26.40
C THR A 275 -13.30 -1.82 -27.25
N GLU A 276 -12.54 -2.85 -27.61
CA GLU A 276 -13.08 -4.00 -28.36
C GLU A 276 -14.07 -4.80 -27.50
N LEU A 277 -13.81 -4.92 -26.22
CA LEU A 277 -14.72 -5.56 -25.27
C LEU A 277 -16.03 -4.78 -25.13
N ASN A 278 -15.93 -3.46 -24.96
CA ASN A 278 -17.11 -2.59 -24.90
C ASN A 278 -17.93 -2.64 -26.19
N LYS A 279 -17.24 -2.71 -27.34
CA LYS A 279 -17.90 -2.92 -28.64
C LYS A 279 -18.62 -4.26 -28.72
N ARG A 280 -17.96 -5.34 -28.30
CA ARG A 280 -18.60 -6.67 -28.21
C ARG A 280 -19.74 -6.71 -27.20
N TYR A 281 -19.62 -5.94 -26.14
CA TYR A 281 -20.70 -5.78 -25.16
C TYR A 281 -21.92 -5.06 -25.73
N ALA A 282 -21.66 -4.00 -26.51
CA ALA A 282 -22.74 -3.30 -27.22
C ALA A 282 -23.38 -4.19 -28.28
N GLU A 283 -22.56 -4.94 -29.04
CA GLU A 283 -23.03 -5.92 -30.05
C GLU A 283 -23.84 -7.06 -29.38
N LEU A 284 -23.43 -7.50 -28.19
CA LEU A 284 -24.17 -8.50 -27.43
C LEU A 284 -25.53 -7.94 -26.93
N ARG A 285 -25.52 -6.74 -26.36
CA ARG A 285 -26.77 -6.06 -25.96
C ARG A 285 -27.72 -5.85 -27.12
N GLN A 286 -27.19 -5.54 -28.30
CA GLN A 286 -27.98 -5.41 -29.51
C GLN A 286 -28.56 -6.77 -29.93
N LYS A 287 -27.78 -7.84 -29.86
CA LYS A 287 -28.26 -9.20 -30.11
C LYS A 287 -29.29 -9.69 -29.10
N ASP A 288 -29.07 -9.31 -27.81
CA ASP A 288 -30.04 -9.60 -26.76
C ASP A 288 -31.36 -8.87 -27.00
N ALA A 289 -31.28 -7.58 -27.42
CA ALA A 289 -32.46 -6.80 -27.81
C ALA A 289 -33.15 -7.35 -29.07
N GLU A 290 -32.38 -7.78 -30.08
CA GLU A 290 -32.92 -8.46 -31.29
C GLU A 290 -33.52 -9.83 -30.92
N LEU A 291 -32.97 -10.53 -29.95
CA LEU A 291 -33.48 -11.78 -29.42
C LEU A 291 -34.80 -11.56 -28.63
N GLU A 292 -34.86 -10.52 -27.80
CA GLU A 292 -36.10 -10.13 -27.10
C GLU A 292 -37.20 -9.72 -28.09
N GLN A 293 -36.83 -8.99 -29.16
CA GLN A 293 -37.76 -8.60 -30.19
C GLN A 293 -38.32 -9.83 -30.95
N LYS A 294 -37.42 -10.77 -31.32
CA LYS A 294 -37.85 -12.06 -31.92
C LYS A 294 -38.66 -12.91 -30.94
N HIS A 295 -38.39 -12.78 -29.65
CA HIS A 295 -39.16 -13.45 -28.61
C HIS A 295 -40.59 -12.89 -28.55
N ALA A 296 -40.74 -11.57 -28.61
CA ALA A 296 -42.03 -10.90 -28.67
C ALA A 296 -42.81 -11.28 -29.95
N GLU A 297 -42.11 -11.38 -31.10
CA GLU A 297 -42.72 -11.82 -32.37
C GLU A 297 -43.18 -13.29 -32.34
N ILE A 298 -42.44 -14.12 -31.64
CA ILE A 298 -42.82 -15.54 -31.45
C ILE A 298 -44.00 -15.67 -30.51
N GLN A 299 -44.06 -14.88 -29.43
CA GLN A 299 -45.20 -14.85 -28.52
C GLN A 299 -46.48 -14.37 -29.21
N GLN A 300 -46.38 -13.47 -30.20
CA GLN A 300 -47.55 -13.00 -30.99
C GLN A 300 -48.07 -14.04 -31.98
N LYS A 301 -47.27 -15.01 -32.39
CA LYS A 301 -47.67 -16.06 -33.34
C LYS A 301 -48.30 -17.29 -32.66
N ASP A 302 -48.72 -17.12 -31.48
CA ASP A 302 -48.82 -18.24 -30.59
C ASP A 302 -50.21 -18.74 -30.24
N ALA A 303 -50.80 -19.53 -31.07
CA ALA A 303 -51.79 -20.54 -30.65
C ALA A 303 -51.30 -21.97 -30.93
N GLU A 304 -50.19 -22.13 -31.69
CA GLU A 304 -49.76 -23.47 -32.16
C GLU A 304 -48.53 -24.05 -31.44
N LEU A 305 -48.00 -23.43 -30.39
CA LEU A 305 -46.64 -23.71 -29.97
C LEU A 305 -46.40 -23.88 -28.46
N ARG A 306 -47.39 -24.43 -27.73
CA ARG A 306 -47.11 -24.84 -26.32
C ARG A 306 -45.87 -25.77 -26.17
N GLN A 307 -45.56 -26.49 -27.22
CA GLN A 307 -44.37 -27.32 -27.22
C GLN A 307 -43.07 -26.51 -27.43
N ARG A 308 -43.16 -25.34 -28.10
CA ARG A 308 -42.05 -24.40 -28.27
C ARG A 308 -41.88 -23.45 -27.08
N GLU A 309 -42.88 -23.22 -26.25
CA GLU A 309 -42.76 -22.49 -24.98
C GLU A 309 -41.79 -23.21 -24.04
N ILE A 310 -41.85 -24.55 -23.98
CA ILE A 310 -40.90 -25.35 -23.17
C ILE A 310 -39.48 -25.20 -23.73
N GLU A 311 -39.30 -25.22 -25.04
CA GLU A 311 -38.00 -24.99 -25.68
C GLU A 311 -37.52 -23.51 -25.51
N LEU A 312 -38.48 -22.57 -25.47
CA LEU A 312 -38.20 -21.17 -25.23
C LEU A 312 -37.70 -20.95 -23.80
N HIS A 313 -38.38 -21.53 -22.80
CA HIS A 313 -37.93 -21.46 -21.40
C HIS A 313 -36.56 -22.12 -21.18
N GLN A 314 -36.29 -23.23 -21.91
CA GLN A 314 -34.95 -23.84 -21.87
C GLN A 314 -33.88 -22.95 -22.51
N LYS A 315 -34.21 -22.21 -23.57
CA LYS A 315 -33.31 -21.23 -24.19
C LYS A 315 -33.12 -19.98 -23.33
N GLU A 316 -34.18 -19.50 -22.65
CA GLU A 316 -34.10 -18.40 -21.69
C GLU A 316 -33.19 -18.76 -20.50
N ALA A 317 -33.36 -19.97 -19.95
CA ALA A 317 -32.51 -20.47 -18.87
C ALA A 317 -31.02 -20.51 -19.29
N LYS A 318 -30.75 -20.92 -20.52
CA LYS A 318 -29.41 -20.96 -21.09
C LYS A 318 -28.84 -19.57 -21.35
N LEU A 319 -29.70 -18.61 -21.71
CA LEU A 319 -29.37 -17.20 -21.90
C LEU A 319 -29.00 -16.53 -20.55
N TYR A 320 -29.78 -16.81 -19.51
CA TYR A 320 -29.53 -16.36 -18.14
C TYR A 320 -28.21 -16.94 -17.59
N GLN A 321 -27.97 -18.21 -17.86
CA GLN A 321 -26.72 -18.84 -17.47
C GLN A 321 -25.53 -18.20 -18.21
N THR A 322 -25.70 -17.94 -19.50
CA THR A 322 -24.67 -17.28 -20.33
C THR A 322 -24.49 -15.82 -19.96
N ALA A 323 -25.57 -15.11 -19.59
CA ALA A 323 -25.51 -13.73 -19.10
C ALA A 323 -24.86 -13.63 -17.71
N SER A 324 -25.12 -14.62 -16.83
CA SER A 324 -24.45 -14.75 -15.55
C SER A 324 -22.96 -15.05 -15.71
N GLU A 325 -22.60 -15.94 -16.62
CA GLU A 325 -21.20 -16.22 -16.96
C GLU A 325 -20.51 -15.02 -17.61
N LEU A 326 -21.27 -14.23 -18.39
CA LEU A 326 -20.76 -13.00 -19.00
C LEU A 326 -20.60 -11.88 -17.96
N ALA A 327 -21.56 -11.72 -17.04
CA ALA A 327 -21.45 -10.79 -15.91
C ALA A 327 -20.24 -11.13 -15.02
N GLN A 328 -20.01 -12.43 -14.79
CA GLN A 328 -18.83 -12.91 -14.08
C GLN A 328 -17.52 -12.54 -14.83
N LYS A 329 -17.51 -12.75 -16.14
CA LYS A 329 -16.36 -12.35 -16.98
C LYS A 329 -16.14 -10.84 -17.03
N THR A 330 -17.19 -10.04 -16.93
CA THR A 330 -17.07 -8.57 -16.88
C THR A 330 -16.46 -8.12 -15.57
N THR A 331 -16.93 -8.68 -14.47
CA THR A 331 -16.34 -8.43 -13.15
C THR A 331 -14.86 -8.87 -13.11
N ASP A 332 -14.52 -9.99 -13.75
CA ASP A 332 -13.13 -10.45 -13.85
C ASP A 332 -12.27 -9.51 -14.72
N VAL A 333 -12.83 -8.94 -15.78
CA VAL A 333 -12.11 -7.95 -16.61
C VAL A 333 -11.94 -6.63 -15.90
N GLU A 334 -12.94 -6.16 -15.18
CA GLU A 334 -12.82 -4.96 -14.34
C GLU A 334 -11.79 -5.15 -13.23
N ARG A 335 -11.78 -6.32 -12.60
CA ARG A 335 -10.77 -6.70 -11.60
C ARG A 335 -9.37 -6.73 -12.21
N LEU A 336 -9.19 -7.42 -13.34
CA LEU A 336 -7.90 -7.49 -14.03
C LEU A 336 -7.45 -6.11 -14.55
N SER A 337 -8.41 -5.25 -14.91
CA SER A 337 -8.17 -3.85 -15.26
C SER A 337 -7.58 -3.08 -14.09
N SER A 338 -8.21 -3.21 -12.95
CA SER A 338 -7.76 -2.61 -11.70
C SER A 338 -6.38 -3.15 -11.29
N GLU A 339 -6.19 -4.48 -11.31
CA GLU A 339 -4.90 -5.12 -10.99
C GLU A 339 -3.77 -4.63 -11.89
N ASN A 340 -4.00 -4.46 -13.19
CA ASN A 340 -3.01 -3.95 -14.13
C ASN A 340 -2.68 -2.48 -13.90
N MET A 341 -3.69 -1.68 -13.60
CA MET A 341 -3.48 -0.27 -13.24
C MET A 341 -2.63 -0.16 -11.96
N HIS A 342 -2.88 -1.02 -11.00
CA HIS A 342 -2.11 -1.13 -9.77
C HIS A 342 -0.67 -1.53 -9.97
N LEU A 343 -0.43 -2.56 -10.79
CA LEU A 343 0.92 -3.01 -11.13
C LEU A 343 1.70 -1.93 -11.87
N SER A 344 1.04 -1.21 -12.76
CA SER A 344 1.62 -0.06 -13.45
C SER A 344 2.03 1.02 -12.46
N HIS A 345 1.13 1.38 -11.58
CA HIS A 345 1.38 2.36 -10.54
C HIS A 345 2.49 1.92 -9.57
N ALA A 346 2.46 0.66 -9.14
CA ALA A 346 3.51 0.12 -8.28
C ALA A 346 4.90 0.13 -8.94
N MET A 347 4.97 -0.18 -10.22
CA MET A 347 6.22 -0.13 -10.97
C MET A 347 6.77 1.30 -11.05
N ASP A 348 5.92 2.25 -11.32
CA ASP A 348 6.29 3.65 -11.45
C ASP A 348 6.82 4.22 -10.13
N GLN A 349 6.16 3.91 -9.06
CA GLN A 349 6.58 4.28 -7.74
C GLN A 349 7.93 3.69 -7.37
N MET A 350 8.12 2.42 -7.60
CA MET A 350 9.40 1.77 -7.34
C MET A 350 10.54 2.50 -8.06
N GLN A 351 10.27 3.01 -9.25
CA GLN A 351 11.25 3.79 -9.99
C GLN A 351 11.41 5.22 -9.46
N ALA A 352 10.32 5.85 -9.03
CA ALA A 352 10.35 7.20 -8.48
C ALA A 352 11.01 7.29 -7.11
N THR A 353 10.86 6.26 -6.29
CA THR A 353 11.23 6.36 -4.87
C THR A 353 12.62 5.90 -4.53
N LEU A 354 13.15 4.88 -5.15
CA LEU A 354 14.38 4.28 -4.65
C LEU A 354 15.34 3.89 -5.64
N GLY A 355 15.11 4.44 -6.69
CA GLY A 355 15.98 4.05 -7.70
C GLY A 355 16.03 2.52 -7.84
N TRP A 356 16.50 2.16 -8.88
CA TRP A 356 16.65 0.85 -9.48
C TRP A 356 17.19 -0.29 -8.60
N GLN A 357 17.93 0.03 -7.52
CA GLN A 357 18.57 -1.01 -6.70
C GLN A 357 17.59 -1.79 -5.81
N ILE A 358 16.48 -1.16 -5.43
CA ILE A 358 15.39 -1.90 -4.76
C ILE A 358 14.62 -2.74 -5.78
N LEU A 359 14.47 -2.24 -6.99
CA LEU A 359 13.82 -3.00 -8.06
C LEU A 359 14.53 -4.31 -8.40
N GLU A 360 15.85 -4.31 -8.40
CA GLU A 360 16.62 -5.53 -8.63
C GLU A 360 16.40 -6.56 -7.53
N LYS A 361 16.42 -6.12 -6.27
CA LYS A 361 16.08 -7.00 -5.14
C LYS A 361 14.62 -7.42 -5.14
N MET A 362 13.71 -6.53 -5.53
CA MET A 362 12.29 -6.86 -5.64
C MET A 362 11.99 -7.75 -6.88
N ARG A 363 12.78 -7.68 -7.95
CA ARG A 363 12.74 -8.67 -9.04
C ARG A 363 13.08 -10.07 -8.54
N ASP A 364 14.12 -10.19 -7.75
CA ASP A 364 14.51 -11.46 -7.13
C ASP A 364 13.42 -12.00 -6.20
N ILE A 365 12.81 -11.12 -5.41
CA ILE A 365 11.68 -11.46 -4.54
C ILE A 365 10.44 -11.82 -5.39
N ARG A 366 10.15 -11.05 -6.43
CA ARG A 366 9.05 -11.33 -7.37
C ARG A 366 9.22 -12.71 -8.03
N ASP A 367 10.41 -13.01 -8.50
CA ASP A 367 10.69 -14.27 -9.21
C ASP A 367 10.69 -15.48 -8.24
N LYS A 368 10.95 -15.23 -6.96
CA LYS A 368 10.77 -16.20 -5.87
C LYS A 368 9.31 -16.33 -5.41
N MET A 369 8.53 -15.22 -5.43
CA MET A 369 7.12 -15.20 -4.98
C MET A 369 6.12 -15.59 -6.07
N LEU A 370 6.52 -15.52 -7.35
CA LEU A 370 5.73 -15.97 -8.50
C LEU A 370 6.48 -17.09 -9.23
N PRO A 371 6.63 -18.27 -8.64
CA PRO A 371 7.17 -19.40 -9.40
C PRO A 371 6.32 -19.56 -10.66
N ARG A 372 6.99 -19.65 -11.80
CA ARG A 372 6.35 -19.78 -13.13
C ARG A 372 5.33 -20.93 -13.22
N GLU A 373 5.31 -21.79 -12.24
CA GLU A 373 4.47 -22.99 -12.14
C GLU A 373 3.12 -22.75 -11.45
N THR A 374 2.93 -21.63 -10.73
CA THR A 374 1.65 -21.35 -10.05
C THR A 374 0.57 -20.96 -11.06
N ALA A 375 -0.69 -21.27 -10.73
CA ALA A 375 -1.84 -20.95 -11.59
C ALA A 375 -1.87 -19.47 -12.02
N ARG A 376 -1.46 -18.55 -11.14
CA ARG A 376 -1.37 -17.11 -11.41
C ARG A 376 -0.11 -16.72 -12.18
N GLY A 377 1.01 -17.35 -11.92
CA GLY A 377 2.20 -17.22 -12.76
C GLY A 377 1.93 -17.66 -14.19
N LYS A 378 1.15 -18.73 -14.40
CA LYS A 378 0.70 -19.20 -15.72
C LYS A 378 -0.29 -18.24 -16.39
N ILE A 379 -1.19 -17.60 -15.61
CA ILE A 379 -2.10 -16.57 -16.14
C ILE A 379 -1.30 -15.33 -16.53
N TYR A 380 -0.41 -14.85 -15.68
CA TYR A 380 0.49 -13.73 -15.97
C TYR A 380 1.35 -14.00 -17.20
N GLN A 381 1.99 -15.19 -17.29
CA GLN A 381 2.79 -15.59 -18.47
C GLN A 381 1.90 -15.75 -19.73
N ARG A 382 0.65 -16.21 -19.60
CA ARG A 382 -0.29 -16.26 -20.73
C ARG A 382 -0.72 -14.87 -21.20
N ILE A 383 -0.94 -13.93 -20.27
CA ILE A 383 -1.25 -12.55 -20.61
C ILE A 383 -0.05 -11.89 -21.30
N ILE A 384 1.15 -12.01 -20.72
CA ILE A 384 2.39 -11.47 -21.28
C ILE A 384 2.73 -12.12 -22.66
N SER A 385 2.57 -13.44 -22.81
CA SER A 385 2.84 -14.11 -24.08
C SER A 385 1.82 -13.75 -25.15
N ARG A 386 0.54 -13.57 -24.81
CA ARG A 386 -0.50 -13.08 -25.74
C ARG A 386 -0.27 -11.62 -26.14
N LEU A 387 0.21 -10.78 -25.21
CA LEU A 387 0.57 -9.39 -25.49
C LEU A 387 1.83 -9.30 -26.39
N LYS A 388 2.83 -10.15 -26.14
CA LYS A 388 4.06 -10.24 -26.98
C LYS A 388 3.83 -10.90 -28.36
N GLY A 389 2.88 -11.83 -28.45
CA GLY A 389 2.58 -12.56 -29.70
C GLY A 389 1.81 -11.72 -30.74
N ARG A 390 1.04 -10.72 -30.29
CA ARG A 390 0.27 -9.82 -31.18
C ARG A 390 1.06 -8.62 -31.71
N GLY A 391 2.29 -8.40 -31.23
CA GLY A 391 3.18 -7.33 -31.73
C GLY A 391 4.10 -7.77 -32.88
N ARG A 392 3.93 -8.99 -33.45
CA ARG A 392 4.74 -9.48 -34.56
C ARG A 392 3.98 -9.64 -35.89
N GLU A 393 2.69 -9.34 -35.89
CA GLU A 393 1.86 -9.40 -37.12
C GLU A 393 1.17 -8.06 -37.37
N GLY A 394 1.92 -6.98 -37.42
CA GLY A 394 1.45 -5.66 -37.81
C GLY A 394 2.59 -4.85 -38.38
#